data_590f06597fd5947261b0c1ca9a77e82c
#
_entry.id   590f06597fd5947261b0c1ca9a77e82c
#
_cell.length_a   1.000
_cell.length_b   1.000
_cell.length_c   1.000
_cell.angle_alpha   90.00
_cell.angle_beta   90.00
_cell.angle_gamma   90.00
#
_symmetry.space_group_name_H-M   'P 1'
#
loop_
_entity.id
_entity.type
_entity.pdbx_description
1 polymer ?
#
loop_
_entity_poly.entity_id
_entity_poly.type
_entity_poly.pdbx_seq_one_letter_code
_entity_poly.pdbx_strand_id
1 'polypeptide(L)'
;LTTGNLRGEKGAADLRLEDLLEWGEGLNLAVMTGTGAALEEGSIVRLEPVQALCAAFGKAVRLAAAPGFSVSDRHWLEMAAADARACGVPLMAVGDVTCHTPARRPLADVLASIRLHEPVAGSGFALAPNAEGHLKSPAEMARLFRRHPQAITETQRFHEELAFSLDELRYEY
;
A
#
# COMPACT_ATOMS: atom_id res chain seq x y z
N LEU A 1 -7.61 -7.20 -13.85
CA LEU A 1 -8.77 -7.34 -12.96
C LEU A 1 -9.79 -8.35 -13.52
N THR A 2 -10.22 -8.22 -14.77
CA THR A 2 -11.20 -9.12 -15.40
C THR A 2 -10.80 -10.60 -15.31
N THR A 3 -9.55 -10.93 -15.63
CA THR A 3 -8.99 -12.29 -15.54
C THR A 3 -9.08 -12.84 -14.11
N GLY A 4 -8.71 -12.04 -13.11
CA GLY A 4 -8.80 -12.44 -11.70
C GLY A 4 -10.25 -12.65 -11.24
N ASN A 5 -11.18 -11.82 -11.68
CA ASN A 5 -12.60 -11.96 -11.37
C ASN A 5 -13.23 -13.21 -12.04
N LEU A 6 -12.79 -13.56 -13.26
CA LEU A 6 -13.26 -14.77 -13.95
C LEU A 6 -12.69 -16.06 -13.36
N ARG A 7 -11.54 -15.98 -12.71
CA ARG A 7 -10.85 -17.11 -12.06
C ARG A 7 -11.33 -17.34 -10.64
N GLY A 8 -11.68 -16.26 -9.93
CA GLY A 8 -12.13 -16.27 -8.55
C GLY A 8 -13.63 -16.46 -8.38
N GLU A 9 -14.06 -16.69 -7.15
CA GLU A 9 -15.48 -16.67 -6.77
C GLU A 9 -16.04 -15.25 -6.75
N LYS A 10 -17.37 -15.13 -6.81
CA LYS A 10 -18.03 -13.80 -6.76
C LYS A 10 -17.63 -13.01 -5.51
N GLY A 11 -16.99 -11.87 -5.73
CA GLY A 11 -16.50 -10.99 -4.67
C GLY A 11 -15.06 -11.28 -4.20
N ALA A 12 -14.39 -12.30 -4.76
CA ALA A 12 -13.00 -12.63 -4.46
C ALA A 12 -12.23 -12.82 -5.77
N ALA A 13 -11.53 -11.77 -6.23
CA ALA A 13 -10.69 -11.86 -7.42
C ALA A 13 -9.41 -12.65 -7.09
N ASP A 14 -9.11 -13.71 -7.85
CA ASP A 14 -7.82 -14.41 -7.81
C ASP A 14 -6.83 -13.72 -8.74
N LEU A 15 -6.15 -12.69 -8.20
CA LEU A 15 -5.10 -11.94 -8.90
C LEU A 15 -3.73 -12.54 -8.58
N ARG A 16 -2.93 -12.77 -9.60
CA ARG A 16 -1.60 -13.36 -9.49
C ARG A 16 -0.55 -12.38 -9.99
N LEU A 17 0.70 -12.59 -9.56
CA LEU A 17 1.83 -11.79 -10.02
C LEU A 17 1.99 -11.86 -11.54
N GLU A 18 1.77 -13.03 -12.12
CA GLU A 18 1.84 -13.25 -13.57
C GLU A 18 0.85 -12.37 -14.35
N ASP A 19 -0.36 -12.15 -13.79
CA ASP A 19 -1.37 -11.29 -14.41
C ASP A 19 -0.87 -9.83 -14.47
N LEU A 20 -0.14 -9.39 -13.43
CA LEU A 20 0.44 -8.06 -13.41
C LEU A 20 1.62 -7.94 -14.38
N LEU A 21 2.47 -8.97 -14.46
CA LEU A 21 3.59 -9.00 -15.39
C LEU A 21 3.14 -9.00 -16.85
N GLU A 22 2.01 -9.67 -17.15
CA GLU A 22 1.44 -9.74 -18.51
C GLU A 22 0.69 -8.46 -18.92
N TRP A 23 -0.08 -7.85 -18.00
CA TRP A 23 -1.03 -6.78 -18.32
C TRP A 23 -0.71 -5.43 -17.67
N GLY A 24 0.43 -5.30 -17.02
CA GLY A 24 0.79 -4.11 -16.23
C GLY A 24 1.51 -3.02 -17.01
N GLU A 25 1.65 -3.11 -18.32
CA GLU A 25 2.31 -2.07 -19.13
C GLU A 25 1.66 -0.71 -18.90
N GLY A 26 2.48 0.33 -18.68
CA GLY A 26 2.02 1.70 -18.41
C GLY A 26 1.56 1.96 -16.97
N LEU A 27 1.60 0.96 -16.08
CA LEU A 27 1.26 1.17 -14.67
C LEU A 27 2.45 1.69 -13.86
N ASN A 28 2.17 2.62 -12.94
CA ASN A 28 3.04 2.95 -11.82
C ASN A 28 2.68 2.07 -10.62
N LEU A 29 3.68 1.42 -10.00
CA LEU A 29 3.47 0.40 -8.97
C LEU A 29 3.99 0.88 -7.62
N ALA A 30 3.10 0.88 -6.62
CA ALA A 30 3.41 1.09 -5.22
C ALA A 30 3.26 -0.24 -4.47
N VAL A 31 4.37 -0.91 -4.20
CA VAL A 31 4.37 -2.16 -3.45
C VAL A 31 4.32 -1.84 -1.98
N MET A 32 3.17 -2.13 -1.34
CA MET A 32 2.98 -1.89 0.08
C MET A 32 3.84 -2.83 0.91
N THR A 33 4.60 -2.27 1.84
CA THR A 33 5.23 -3.05 2.89
C THR A 33 4.16 -3.52 3.87
N GLY A 34 4.21 -4.79 4.28
CA GLY A 34 3.29 -5.31 5.30
C GLY A 34 3.38 -4.49 6.60
N THR A 35 2.28 -4.41 7.33
CA THR A 35 2.24 -3.73 8.63
C THR A 35 2.59 -4.74 9.74
N GLY A 36 3.76 -4.63 10.33
CA GLY A 36 4.02 -5.12 11.68
C GLY A 36 4.64 -6.49 11.88
N ALA A 37 4.89 -7.32 10.86
CA ALA A 37 5.64 -8.56 11.03
C ALA A 37 6.75 -8.66 9.97
N ALA A 38 7.98 -8.89 10.41
CA ALA A 38 9.03 -9.33 9.50
C ALA A 38 8.63 -10.67 8.87
N LEU A 39 8.70 -10.77 7.54
CA LEU A 39 8.39 -12.01 6.83
C LEU A 39 9.56 -13.01 6.91
N GLU A 40 10.79 -12.47 6.91
CA GLU A 40 12.05 -13.19 7.06
C GLU A 40 12.95 -12.39 8.00
N GLU A 41 14.01 -13.00 8.51
CA GLU A 41 14.94 -12.32 9.40
C GLU A 41 15.55 -11.10 8.69
N GLY A 42 15.17 -9.90 9.13
CA GLY A 42 15.67 -8.61 8.61
C GLY A 42 14.92 -8.00 7.41
N SER A 43 13.85 -8.62 6.90
CA SER A 43 13.04 -8.09 5.78
C SER A 43 11.56 -8.00 6.12
N ILE A 44 10.87 -6.99 5.57
CA ILE A 44 9.42 -6.78 5.73
C ILE A 44 8.64 -6.98 4.44
N VAL A 45 9.32 -7.29 3.34
CA VAL A 45 8.72 -7.67 2.06
C VAL A 45 9.38 -8.95 1.54
N ARG A 46 8.68 -9.67 0.70
CA ARG A 46 9.30 -10.72 -0.11
C ARG A 46 10.08 -10.06 -1.24
N LEU A 47 11.40 -10.18 -1.21
CA LEU A 47 12.28 -9.49 -2.16
C LEU A 47 12.14 -10.05 -3.58
N GLU A 48 11.96 -11.37 -3.74
CA GLU A 48 11.84 -12.02 -5.06
C GLU A 48 10.71 -11.45 -5.93
N PRO A 49 9.44 -11.32 -5.46
CA PRO A 49 8.39 -10.70 -6.24
C PRO A 49 8.68 -9.23 -6.58
N VAL A 50 9.27 -8.47 -5.66
CA VAL A 50 9.63 -7.07 -5.91
C VAL A 50 10.70 -6.98 -6.98
N GLN A 51 11.71 -7.84 -6.95
CA GLN A 51 12.76 -7.92 -7.97
C GLN A 51 12.19 -8.29 -9.35
N ALA A 52 11.23 -9.22 -9.41
CA ALA A 52 10.53 -9.54 -10.66
C ALA A 52 9.77 -8.33 -11.22
N LEU A 53 9.09 -7.57 -10.35
CA LEU A 53 8.43 -6.31 -10.75
C LEU A 53 9.44 -5.27 -11.24
N CYS A 54 10.59 -5.14 -10.57
CA CYS A 54 11.65 -4.23 -10.99
C CYS A 54 12.23 -4.60 -12.36
N ALA A 55 12.39 -5.88 -12.63
CA ALA A 55 12.86 -6.36 -13.93
C ALA A 55 11.87 -6.06 -15.05
N ALA A 56 10.56 -6.16 -14.78
CA ALA A 56 9.51 -5.93 -15.77
C ALA A 56 9.16 -4.44 -15.96
N PHE A 57 9.08 -3.67 -14.87
CA PHE A 57 8.55 -2.30 -14.87
C PHE A 57 9.60 -1.22 -14.58
N GLY A 58 10.82 -1.62 -14.23
CA GLY A 58 11.95 -0.69 -14.03
C GLY A 58 11.63 0.43 -13.04
N LYS A 59 11.72 1.67 -13.52
CA LYS A 59 11.53 2.88 -12.69
C LYS A 59 10.09 3.11 -12.23
N ALA A 60 9.12 2.37 -12.74
CA ALA A 60 7.73 2.51 -12.32
C ALA A 60 7.42 1.85 -10.96
N VAL A 61 8.38 1.12 -10.38
CA VAL A 61 8.21 0.41 -9.10
C VAL A 61 8.73 1.25 -7.94
N ARG A 62 7.94 1.37 -6.88
CA ARG A 62 8.29 1.98 -5.58
C ARG A 62 7.96 1.01 -4.46
N LEU A 63 8.75 1.04 -3.40
CA LEU A 63 8.37 0.40 -2.15
C LEU A 63 7.65 1.43 -1.27
N ALA A 64 6.37 1.19 -0.97
CA ALA A 64 5.51 2.12 -0.24
C ALA A 64 5.42 1.73 1.24
N ALA A 65 5.79 2.64 2.13
CA ALA A 65 5.78 2.43 3.56
C ALA A 65 4.75 3.34 4.25
N ALA A 66 3.92 2.74 5.13
CA ALA A 66 2.95 3.45 5.96
C ALA A 66 3.27 3.23 7.44
N PRO A 67 3.35 4.28 8.28
CA PRO A 67 3.53 4.12 9.71
C PRO A 67 2.34 3.39 10.34
N GLY A 68 2.59 2.32 11.10
CA GLY A 68 1.56 1.53 11.78
C GLY A 68 1.20 2.05 13.18
N PHE A 69 1.96 3.03 13.69
CA PHE A 69 1.85 3.62 15.03
C PHE A 69 1.98 2.57 16.16
N SER A 70 2.91 1.66 15.94
CA SER A 70 3.35 0.67 16.91
C SER A 70 4.69 1.07 17.55
N VAL A 71 5.07 0.38 18.62
CA VAL A 71 6.36 0.59 19.30
C VAL A 71 7.55 0.31 18.37
N SER A 72 7.36 -0.56 17.39
CA SER A 72 8.37 -1.01 16.43
C SER A 72 8.45 -0.15 15.14
N ASP A 73 7.61 0.86 14.96
CA ASP A 73 7.53 1.64 13.71
C ASP A 73 8.87 2.20 13.23
N ARG A 74 9.71 2.64 14.17
CA ARG A 74 11.03 3.15 13.80
C ARG A 74 11.89 2.06 13.15
N HIS A 75 11.94 0.90 13.77
CA HIS A 75 12.71 -0.24 13.27
C HIS A 75 12.14 -0.72 11.94
N TRP A 76 10.83 -0.82 11.86
CA TRP A 76 10.12 -1.19 10.66
C TRP A 76 10.40 -0.25 9.46
N LEU A 77 10.41 1.07 9.68
CA LEU A 77 10.73 2.04 8.63
C LEU A 77 12.19 1.95 8.15
N GLU A 78 13.14 1.66 9.07
CA GLU A 78 14.54 1.41 8.69
C GLU A 78 14.66 0.10 7.86
N MET A 79 13.91 -0.95 8.21
CA MET A 79 13.84 -2.18 7.41
C MET A 79 13.25 -1.92 6.03
N ALA A 80 12.14 -1.15 5.94
CA ALA A 80 11.57 -0.75 4.65
C ALA A 80 12.58 0.00 3.77
N ALA A 81 13.35 0.89 4.37
CA ALA A 81 14.40 1.61 3.67
C ALA A 81 15.57 0.71 3.24
N ALA A 82 15.89 -0.32 4.02
CA ALA A 82 16.90 -1.31 3.67
C ALA A 82 16.42 -2.20 2.51
N ASP A 83 15.17 -2.68 2.55
CA ASP A 83 14.55 -3.47 1.50
C ASP A 83 14.46 -2.69 0.17
N ALA A 84 14.04 -1.42 0.23
CA ALA A 84 14.01 -0.55 -0.94
C ALA A 84 15.39 -0.44 -1.61
N ARG A 85 16.46 -0.26 -0.79
CA ARG A 85 17.84 -0.25 -1.31
C ARG A 85 18.26 -1.59 -1.89
N ALA A 86 17.92 -2.70 -1.23
CA ALA A 86 18.25 -4.05 -1.70
C ALA A 86 17.57 -4.38 -3.04
N CYS A 87 16.34 -3.89 -3.25
CA CYS A 87 15.61 -4.01 -4.50
C CYS A 87 16.02 -2.96 -5.56
N GLY A 88 16.80 -1.94 -5.19
CA GLY A 88 17.16 -0.85 -6.10
C GLY A 88 15.99 0.08 -6.46
N VAL A 89 14.95 0.16 -5.62
CA VAL A 89 13.76 1.01 -5.83
C VAL A 89 13.70 2.16 -4.81
N PRO A 90 13.02 3.28 -5.15
CA PRO A 90 12.77 4.34 -4.18
C PRO A 90 11.82 3.86 -3.07
N LEU A 91 12.07 4.33 -1.83
CA LEU A 91 11.10 4.28 -0.76
C LEU A 91 10.12 5.43 -0.93
N MET A 92 8.82 5.16 -0.88
CA MET A 92 7.74 6.12 -0.97
C MET A 92 6.93 6.17 0.33
N ALA A 93 6.62 7.37 0.81
CA ALA A 93 5.80 7.58 1.98
C ALA A 93 4.32 7.51 1.62
N VAL A 94 3.56 6.67 2.32
CA VAL A 94 2.10 6.57 2.16
C VAL A 94 1.40 6.58 3.52
N GLY A 95 0.10 6.81 3.53
CA GLY A 95 -0.68 6.92 4.78
C GLY A 95 -1.46 5.67 5.14
N ASP A 96 -1.61 4.72 4.23
CA ASP A 96 -2.52 3.56 4.37
C ASP A 96 -3.90 3.97 4.93
N VAL A 97 -4.52 4.93 4.24
CA VAL A 97 -5.67 5.67 4.75
C VAL A 97 -6.96 4.86 4.54
N THR A 98 -7.66 4.58 5.64
CA THR A 98 -8.98 3.93 5.66
C THR A 98 -10.12 4.89 6.00
N CYS A 99 -9.82 6.04 6.59
CA CYS A 99 -10.81 7.08 6.94
C CYS A 99 -10.19 8.49 6.84
N HIS A 100 -11.03 9.51 6.66
CA HIS A 100 -10.54 10.88 6.52
C HIS A 100 -10.20 11.55 7.87
N THR A 101 -10.79 11.11 8.97
CA THR A 101 -10.50 11.58 10.34
C THR A 101 -10.57 10.42 11.33
N PRO A 102 -9.86 10.50 12.48
CA PRO A 102 -9.92 9.48 13.52
C PRO A 102 -11.34 9.22 14.06
N ALA A 103 -12.19 10.23 14.08
CA ALA A 103 -13.59 10.14 14.52
C ALA A 103 -14.44 9.21 13.63
N ARG A 104 -13.99 8.88 12.42
CA ARG A 104 -14.67 7.94 11.51
C ARG A 104 -14.22 6.49 11.68
N ARG A 105 -13.30 6.22 12.59
CA ARG A 105 -12.88 4.86 12.92
C ARG A 105 -14.05 3.92 13.21
N PRO A 106 -15.09 4.28 14.02
CA PRO A 106 -16.22 3.38 14.27
C PRO A 106 -16.98 2.98 12.99
N LEU A 107 -17.07 3.87 12.01
CA LEU A 107 -17.68 3.54 10.72
C LEU A 107 -16.82 2.54 9.93
N ALA A 108 -15.49 2.70 9.93
CA ALA A 108 -14.58 1.75 9.28
C ALA A 108 -14.68 0.36 9.93
N ASP A 109 -14.81 0.28 11.27
CA ASP A 109 -14.98 -0.97 12.00
C ASP A 109 -16.30 -1.67 11.63
N VAL A 110 -17.41 -0.92 11.48
CA VAL A 110 -18.69 -1.45 11.00
C VAL A 110 -18.57 -2.00 9.58
N LEU A 111 -17.94 -1.28 8.66
CA LEU A 111 -17.72 -1.73 7.28
C LEU A 111 -16.84 -2.98 7.21
N ALA A 112 -15.80 -3.07 8.04
CA ALA A 112 -14.96 -4.25 8.15
C ALA A 112 -15.77 -5.46 8.68
N SER A 113 -16.58 -5.26 9.70
CA SER A 113 -17.42 -6.29 10.31
C SER A 113 -18.49 -6.82 9.33
N ILE A 114 -19.08 -5.93 8.51
CA ILE A 114 -20.01 -6.34 7.43
C ILE A 114 -19.29 -7.25 6.42
N ARG A 115 -18.04 -6.91 6.04
CA ARG A 115 -17.26 -7.74 5.12
C ARG A 115 -16.93 -9.11 5.70
N LEU A 116 -16.69 -9.17 7.01
CA LEU A 116 -16.38 -10.40 7.73
C LEU A 116 -17.63 -11.23 8.05
N HIS A 117 -18.83 -10.69 7.85
CA HIS A 117 -20.09 -11.28 8.28
C HIS A 117 -20.16 -11.54 9.80
N GLU A 118 -19.50 -10.68 10.59
CA GLU A 118 -19.39 -10.78 12.04
C GLU A 118 -19.87 -9.47 12.70
N PRO A 119 -20.46 -9.52 13.90
CA PRO A 119 -20.74 -8.32 14.69
C PRO A 119 -19.42 -7.63 15.10
N VAL A 120 -19.45 -6.30 15.25
CA VAL A 120 -18.24 -5.51 15.63
C VAL A 120 -17.60 -6.07 16.91
N ALA A 121 -18.40 -6.48 17.90
CA ALA A 121 -17.90 -7.08 19.14
C ALA A 121 -17.20 -8.43 18.95
N GLY A 122 -17.50 -9.15 17.87
CA GLY A 122 -16.90 -10.44 17.51
C GLY A 122 -15.68 -10.31 16.58
N SER A 123 -15.51 -9.17 15.90
CA SER A 123 -14.48 -8.99 14.87
C SER A 123 -13.04 -8.91 15.42
N GLY A 124 -12.86 -8.60 16.71
CA GLY A 124 -11.60 -8.70 17.44
C GLY A 124 -10.39 -8.11 16.71
N PHE A 125 -9.36 -8.93 16.51
CA PHE A 125 -8.10 -8.55 15.84
C PHE A 125 -8.21 -8.35 14.32
N ALA A 126 -9.36 -8.63 13.72
CA ALA A 126 -9.61 -8.32 12.32
C ALA A 126 -9.89 -6.82 12.08
N LEU A 127 -10.16 -6.08 13.15
CA LEU A 127 -10.27 -4.62 13.11
C LEU A 127 -8.90 -3.96 13.21
N ALA A 128 -8.77 -2.74 12.67
CA ALA A 128 -7.53 -1.98 12.77
C ALA A 128 -7.15 -1.76 14.26
N PRO A 129 -5.86 -1.84 14.65
CA PRO A 129 -5.44 -1.76 16.05
C PRO A 129 -5.62 -0.36 16.66
N ASN A 130 -5.69 0.67 15.82
CA ASN A 130 -5.81 2.08 16.24
C ASN A 130 -6.57 2.90 15.20
N ALA A 131 -6.79 4.19 15.45
CA ALA A 131 -7.47 5.12 14.54
C ALA A 131 -6.51 5.91 13.64
N GLU A 132 -5.27 5.47 13.52
CA GLU A 132 -4.21 6.22 12.83
C GLU A 132 -4.24 6.08 11.30
N GLY A 133 -5.02 5.14 10.74
CA GLY A 133 -5.28 5.04 9.29
C GLY A 133 -6.18 6.18 8.78
N HIS A 134 -5.86 7.44 9.11
CA HIS A 134 -6.58 8.62 8.67
C HIS A 134 -5.69 9.55 7.83
N LEU A 135 -6.32 10.47 7.07
CA LEU A 135 -5.59 11.49 6.31
C LEU A 135 -4.78 12.37 7.24
N LYS A 136 -3.49 12.48 6.98
CA LYS A 136 -2.56 13.31 7.74
C LYS A 136 -2.17 14.56 6.96
N SER A 137 -1.91 15.63 7.67
CA SER A 137 -1.39 16.85 7.06
C SER A 137 0.02 16.65 6.49
N PRO A 138 0.43 17.43 5.48
CA PRO A 138 1.80 17.37 4.96
C PRO A 138 2.87 17.54 6.04
N ALA A 139 2.63 18.42 7.02
CA ALA A 139 3.54 18.64 8.14
C ALA A 139 3.67 17.39 9.03
N GLU A 140 2.58 16.68 9.26
CA GLU A 140 2.60 15.45 10.03
C GLU A 140 3.29 14.32 9.27
N MET A 141 3.02 14.16 7.97
CA MET A 141 3.75 13.20 7.14
C MET A 141 5.26 13.49 7.15
N ALA A 142 5.66 14.76 7.00
CA ALA A 142 7.08 15.15 7.10
C ALA A 142 7.69 14.81 8.47
N ARG A 143 6.93 14.96 9.57
CA ARG A 143 7.35 14.59 10.92
C ARG A 143 7.55 13.08 11.07
N LEU A 144 6.64 12.28 10.54
CA LEU A 144 6.69 10.82 10.59
C LEU A 144 7.90 10.28 9.81
N PHE A 145 8.13 10.82 8.63
CA PHE A 145 9.23 10.43 7.75
C PHE A 145 10.49 11.29 7.91
N ARG A 146 10.69 12.01 9.04
CA ARG A 146 11.83 12.93 9.23
C ARG A 146 13.21 12.29 9.05
N ARG A 147 13.32 10.96 9.20
CA ARG A 147 14.56 10.21 8.95
C ARG A 147 14.75 9.80 7.50
N HIS A 148 13.66 9.80 6.74
CA HIS A 148 13.60 9.43 5.32
C HIS A 148 12.85 10.49 4.51
N PRO A 149 13.28 11.78 4.53
CA PRO A 149 12.55 12.87 3.87
C PRO A 149 12.43 12.66 2.35
N GLN A 150 13.37 11.92 1.75
CA GLN A 150 13.32 11.53 0.35
C GLN A 150 12.07 10.69 0.02
N ALA A 151 11.50 9.96 1.00
CA ALA A 151 10.28 9.18 0.78
C ALA A 151 9.06 10.08 0.53
N ILE A 152 9.01 11.26 1.15
CA ILE A 152 7.97 12.28 0.89
C ILE A 152 8.16 12.87 -0.51
N THR A 153 9.39 13.18 -0.90
CA THR A 153 9.69 13.68 -2.26
C THR A 153 9.28 12.64 -3.31
N GLU A 154 9.49 11.36 -3.04
CA GLU A 154 9.11 10.30 -3.96
C GLU A 154 7.59 10.16 -4.11
N THR A 155 6.81 10.43 -3.06
CA THR A 155 5.34 10.51 -3.17
C THR A 155 4.90 11.60 -4.16
N GLN A 156 5.57 12.76 -4.13
CA GLN A 156 5.28 13.85 -5.08
C GLN A 156 5.65 13.46 -6.51
N ARG A 157 6.83 12.85 -6.72
CA ARG A 157 7.24 12.36 -8.03
C ARG A 157 6.28 11.32 -8.59
N PHE A 158 5.88 10.35 -7.76
CA PHE A 158 4.90 9.35 -8.14
C PHE A 158 3.58 10.00 -8.59
N HIS A 159 3.10 11.01 -7.87
CA HIS A 159 1.90 11.75 -8.25
C HIS A 159 2.06 12.50 -9.59
N GLU A 160 3.21 13.14 -9.82
CA GLU A 160 3.52 13.88 -11.06
C GLU A 160 3.57 12.96 -12.30
N GLU A 161 3.88 11.68 -12.11
CA GLU A 161 3.91 10.67 -13.19
C GLU A 161 2.52 10.11 -13.54
N LEU A 162 1.49 10.39 -12.74
CA LEU A 162 0.12 9.94 -12.99
C LEU A 162 -0.55 10.87 -14.01
N ALA A 163 -0.51 10.48 -15.27
CA ALA A 163 -1.05 11.26 -16.38
C ALA A 163 -2.49 10.89 -16.76
N PHE A 164 -3.03 9.78 -16.27
CA PHE A 164 -4.37 9.31 -16.63
C PHE A 164 -5.46 10.22 -16.06
N SER A 165 -6.42 10.59 -16.93
CA SER A 165 -7.64 11.31 -16.54
C SER A 165 -8.89 10.50 -16.92
N LEU A 166 -9.91 10.49 -16.05
CA LEU A 166 -11.21 9.90 -16.35
C LEU A 166 -11.88 10.56 -17.57
N ASP A 167 -11.52 11.79 -17.89
CA ASP A 167 -12.04 12.51 -19.08
C ASP A 167 -11.55 11.89 -20.41
N GLU A 168 -10.51 11.04 -20.36
CA GLU A 168 -10.02 10.28 -21.52
C GLU A 168 -10.93 9.08 -21.85
N LEU A 169 -11.76 8.64 -20.89
CA LEU A 169 -12.71 7.55 -21.08
C LEU A 169 -13.93 8.07 -21.84
N ARG A 170 -13.91 7.93 -23.15
CA ARG A 170 -15.05 8.23 -24.02
C ARG A 170 -15.71 6.92 -24.41
N TYR A 171 -16.97 6.76 -24.08
CA TYR A 171 -17.80 5.67 -24.59
C TYR A 171 -18.57 6.22 -25.80
N GLU A 172 -18.31 5.64 -26.98
CA GLU A 172 -19.19 5.82 -28.14
C GLU A 172 -20.23 4.68 -28.07
N TYR A 173 -21.49 5.06 -27.93
CA TYR A 173 -22.64 4.14 -27.96
C TYR A 173 -23.16 3.98 -29.38
#